data_89ed4e76ab2e218e0cc5a8f06b1184bf
#
_entry.id   89ed4e76ab2e218e0cc5a8f06b1184bf
#
_cell.length_a   1.000
_cell.length_b   1.000
_cell.length_c   1.000
_cell.angle_alpha   90.00
_cell.angle_beta   90.00
_cell.angle_gamma   90.00
#
_symmetry.space_group_name_H-M   'P 1'
#
loop_
_entity.id
_entity.type
_entity.pdbx_description
1 polymer ?
#
loop_
_entity_poly.entity_id
_entity_poly.type
_entity_poly.pdbx_seq_one_letter_code
_entity_poly.pdbx_strand_id
1 'polypeptide(L)'
;TVGVEGADIGLFEAWEMYGAGDPSVIVAVMDTGVFSGHEDLQGNMWVNEAELNGTEGVDDDGNGYVDDIYGWNFVRDSGTIVPEDHGTHVAGTVAAVNNNGIGVCGVAGGTGNGDGARIMSMQIFEGDESVGDTNAECFVYAADNVAVISQNSWTWTRLSSLPRAYD
;
A
#
# COMPACT_ATOMS: atom_id res chain seq x y z
N THR A 1 23.53 17.14 9.99
CA THR A 1 23.63 17.74 8.65
C THR A 1 22.52 18.77 8.53
N VAL A 2 22.91 20.01 8.30
CA VAL A 2 21.93 21.08 8.01
C VAL A 2 21.52 20.91 6.56
N GLY A 3 20.22 20.70 6.30
CA GLY A 3 19.67 20.65 4.95
C GLY A 3 19.86 22.00 4.24
N VAL A 4 19.82 22.00 2.93
CA VAL A 4 19.76 23.22 2.14
C VAL A 4 18.30 23.63 2.05
N GLU A 5 17.97 24.83 2.45
CA GLU A 5 16.60 25.40 2.35
C GLU A 5 16.09 25.31 0.92
N GLY A 6 14.89 24.77 0.72
CA GLY A 6 14.28 24.56 -0.58
C GLY A 6 14.81 23.38 -1.40
N ALA A 7 15.73 22.58 -0.85
CA ALA A 7 16.16 21.31 -1.44
C ALA A 7 15.32 20.16 -0.86
N ASP A 8 14.04 20.17 -1.10
CA ASP A 8 13.04 19.21 -0.63
C ASP A 8 12.01 18.90 -1.73
N ILE A 9 10.95 18.18 -1.41
CA ILE A 9 9.89 17.80 -2.36
C ILE A 9 8.76 18.83 -2.48
N GLY A 10 8.87 20.00 -1.85
CA GLY A 10 7.84 21.04 -1.84
C GLY A 10 6.53 20.60 -1.17
N LEU A 11 6.62 19.76 -0.14
CA LEU A 11 5.47 19.10 0.46
C LEU A 11 4.49 20.09 1.12
N PHE A 12 5.00 21.10 1.81
CA PHE A 12 4.14 22.08 2.49
C PHE A 12 3.34 22.92 1.49
N GLU A 13 3.96 23.32 0.40
CA GLU A 13 3.29 24.05 -0.69
C GLU A 13 2.25 23.17 -1.38
N ALA A 14 2.54 21.87 -1.54
CA ALA A 14 1.57 20.91 -2.08
C ALA A 14 0.36 20.77 -1.15
N TRP A 15 0.57 20.66 0.16
CA TRP A 15 -0.52 20.58 1.14
C TRP A 15 -1.37 21.86 1.19
N GLU A 16 -0.76 23.04 1.06
CA GLU A 16 -1.49 24.32 0.99
C GLU A 16 -2.38 24.41 -0.26
N MET A 17 -1.93 23.85 -1.39
CA MET A 17 -2.64 23.93 -2.67
C MET A 17 -3.69 22.83 -2.86
N TYR A 18 -3.41 21.61 -2.39
CA TYR A 18 -4.20 20.42 -2.74
C TYR A 18 -4.72 19.64 -1.53
N GLY A 19 -4.33 20.03 -0.30
CA GLY A 19 -4.61 19.24 0.91
C GLY A 19 -3.59 18.13 1.15
N ALA A 20 -3.66 17.54 2.32
CA ALA A 20 -2.68 16.55 2.78
C ALA A 20 -3.14 15.08 2.54
N GLY A 21 -4.19 14.86 1.78
CA GLY A 21 -4.72 13.54 1.46
C GLY A 21 -6.18 13.57 1.05
N ASP A 22 -6.67 12.44 0.56
CA ASP A 22 -8.08 12.22 0.21
C ASP A 22 -8.38 10.72 0.40
N PRO A 23 -9.38 10.34 1.21
CA PRO A 23 -9.71 8.93 1.48
C PRO A 23 -10.29 8.19 0.26
N SER A 24 -10.68 8.90 -0.80
CA SER A 24 -11.08 8.29 -2.07
C SER A 24 -9.88 7.84 -2.91
N VAL A 25 -8.66 8.29 -2.58
CA VAL A 25 -7.43 7.88 -3.24
C VAL A 25 -6.88 6.63 -2.56
N ILE A 26 -6.94 5.50 -3.27
CA ILE A 26 -6.38 4.23 -2.80
C ILE A 26 -5.03 3.99 -3.50
N VAL A 27 -4.00 3.78 -2.67
CA VAL A 27 -2.64 3.48 -3.10
C VAL A 27 -2.34 2.02 -2.82
N ALA A 28 -2.21 1.22 -3.87
CA ALA A 28 -1.75 -0.17 -3.76
C ALA A 28 -0.23 -0.19 -3.56
N VAL A 29 0.21 -0.55 -2.37
CA VAL A 29 1.64 -0.71 -2.03
C VAL A 29 2.06 -2.13 -2.37
N MET A 30 2.68 -2.30 -3.54
CA MET A 30 3.21 -3.58 -4.02
C MET A 30 4.62 -3.77 -3.48
N ASP A 31 4.74 -4.51 -2.39
CA ASP A 31 5.98 -4.60 -1.63
C ASP A 31 6.03 -5.90 -0.80
N THR A 32 6.86 -5.95 0.22
CA THR A 32 6.68 -6.88 1.34
C THR A 32 5.42 -6.50 2.11
N GLY A 33 4.84 -7.38 2.93
CA GLY A 33 3.56 -7.11 3.60
C GLY A 33 3.57 -5.85 4.48
N VAL A 34 2.47 -5.11 4.47
CA VAL A 34 2.25 -3.92 5.33
C VAL A 34 1.61 -4.34 6.65
N PHE A 35 2.10 -3.84 7.78
CA PHE A 35 1.49 -4.06 9.09
C PHE A 35 0.23 -3.19 9.25
N SER A 36 -0.93 -3.73 8.91
CA SER A 36 -2.23 -3.04 8.97
C SER A 36 -2.63 -2.57 10.37
N GLY A 37 -2.16 -3.27 11.41
CA GLY A 37 -2.38 -2.91 12.82
C GLY A 37 -1.39 -1.89 13.39
N HIS A 38 -0.47 -1.34 12.59
CA HIS A 38 0.48 -0.34 13.05
C HIS A 38 -0.24 0.93 13.48
N GLU A 39 0.08 1.43 14.69
CA GLU A 39 -0.61 2.55 15.33
C GLU A 39 -0.64 3.84 14.49
N ASP A 40 0.35 4.02 13.61
CA ASP A 40 0.50 5.18 12.73
C ASP A 40 -0.06 4.94 11.31
N LEU A 41 -0.56 3.72 11.00
CA LEU A 41 -1.08 3.35 9.68
C LEU A 41 -2.55 2.93 9.69
N GLN A 42 -3.01 2.29 10.78
CA GLN A 42 -4.31 1.64 10.83
C GLN A 42 -5.49 2.56 10.43
N GLY A 43 -5.40 3.86 10.71
CA GLY A 43 -6.43 4.85 10.37
C GLY A 43 -6.52 5.16 8.87
N ASN A 44 -5.48 4.84 8.11
CA ASN A 44 -5.38 5.08 6.67
C ASN A 44 -5.26 3.78 5.86
N MET A 45 -5.50 2.61 6.46
CA MET A 45 -5.60 1.38 5.68
C MET A 45 -6.87 1.38 4.83
N TRP A 46 -6.76 0.87 3.60
CA TRP A 46 -7.92 0.41 2.84
C TRP A 46 -8.50 -0.83 3.49
N VAL A 47 -9.80 -0.95 3.47
CA VAL A 47 -10.53 -2.09 4.03
C VAL A 47 -11.55 -2.60 3.03
N ASN A 48 -11.50 -3.90 2.73
CA ASN A 48 -12.60 -4.59 2.10
C ASN A 48 -13.69 -4.83 3.16
N GLU A 49 -14.70 -3.98 3.18
CA GLU A 49 -15.77 -4.03 4.18
C GLU A 49 -16.65 -5.29 4.07
N ALA A 50 -16.74 -5.90 2.89
CA ALA A 50 -17.49 -7.14 2.70
C ALA A 50 -16.79 -8.27 3.44
N GLU A 51 -15.48 -8.40 3.26
CA GLU A 51 -14.66 -9.44 3.92
C GLU A 51 -14.53 -9.17 5.42
N LEU A 52 -14.32 -7.91 5.84
CA LEU A 52 -14.22 -7.57 7.26
C LEU A 52 -15.48 -7.93 8.06
N ASN A 53 -16.66 -7.74 7.47
CA ASN A 53 -17.95 -7.99 8.12
C ASN A 53 -18.56 -9.33 7.69
N GLY A 54 -17.86 -10.07 6.87
CA GLY A 54 -18.28 -11.34 6.29
C GLY A 54 -18.04 -12.56 7.17
N THR A 55 -17.87 -13.70 6.52
CA THR A 55 -17.68 -15.00 7.17
C THR A 55 -16.24 -15.48 6.93
N GLU A 56 -15.47 -15.68 7.97
CA GLU A 56 -14.10 -16.19 7.87
C GLU A 56 -14.02 -17.44 6.96
N GLY A 57 -13.11 -17.40 6.00
CA GLY A 57 -12.87 -18.44 5.01
C GLY A 57 -13.86 -18.46 3.84
N VAL A 58 -14.66 -17.41 3.67
CA VAL A 58 -15.61 -17.25 2.58
C VAL A 58 -15.26 -15.97 1.81
N ASP A 59 -15.29 -16.01 0.49
CA ASP A 59 -15.22 -14.85 -0.39
C ASP A 59 -16.62 -14.20 -0.41
N ASP A 60 -16.82 -13.19 0.44
CA ASP A 60 -18.13 -12.60 0.68
C ASP A 60 -18.54 -11.57 -0.39
N ASP A 61 -17.60 -11.02 -1.16
CA ASP A 61 -17.88 -10.10 -2.26
C ASP A 61 -17.81 -10.77 -3.65
N GLY A 62 -17.32 -12.01 -3.72
CA GLY A 62 -17.27 -12.80 -4.95
C GLY A 62 -16.17 -12.35 -5.91
N ASN A 63 -15.12 -11.70 -5.42
CA ASN A 63 -13.99 -11.19 -6.21
C ASN A 63 -12.94 -12.28 -6.51
N GLY A 64 -13.03 -13.45 -5.88
CA GLY A 64 -12.11 -14.57 -6.01
C GLY A 64 -10.99 -14.60 -4.96
N TYR A 65 -10.99 -13.69 -3.98
CA TYR A 65 -9.95 -13.52 -2.96
C TYR A 65 -10.57 -13.60 -1.56
N VAL A 66 -10.41 -14.75 -0.90
CA VAL A 66 -11.01 -15.04 0.41
C VAL A 66 -10.31 -14.26 1.52
N ASP A 67 -11.08 -13.56 2.37
CA ASP A 67 -10.59 -12.79 3.52
C ASP A 67 -9.52 -11.72 3.16
N ASP A 68 -9.65 -11.07 2.02
CA ASP A 68 -8.72 -10.03 1.54
C ASP A 68 -8.94 -8.65 2.20
N ILE A 69 -9.14 -8.63 3.51
CA ILE A 69 -9.58 -7.47 4.32
C ILE A 69 -8.73 -6.22 4.10
N TYR A 70 -7.40 -6.36 4.02
CA TYR A 70 -6.46 -5.23 3.84
C TYR A 70 -5.68 -5.28 2.53
N GLY A 71 -6.04 -6.21 1.63
CA GLY A 71 -5.33 -6.54 0.41
C GLY A 71 -4.96 -8.02 0.35
N TRP A 72 -4.00 -8.39 -0.49
CA TRP A 72 -3.70 -9.78 -0.79
C TRP A 72 -2.21 -10.11 -0.70
N ASN A 73 -1.91 -11.30 -0.18
CA ASN A 73 -0.57 -11.89 -0.21
C ASN A 73 -0.45 -12.83 -1.42
N PHE A 74 0.13 -12.33 -2.50
CA PHE A 74 0.31 -13.07 -3.75
C PHE A 74 1.39 -14.16 -3.67
N VAL A 75 2.29 -14.10 -2.66
CA VAL A 75 3.30 -15.14 -2.46
C VAL A 75 2.65 -16.42 -1.90
N ARG A 76 1.68 -16.24 -0.98
CA ARG A 76 0.97 -17.34 -0.33
C ARG A 76 -0.40 -17.65 -0.93
N ASP A 77 -0.87 -16.83 -1.87
CA ASP A 77 -2.23 -16.89 -2.40
C ASP A 77 -3.27 -16.86 -1.27
N SER A 78 -3.27 -15.79 -0.47
CA SER A 78 -4.04 -15.70 0.78
C SER A 78 -4.32 -14.26 1.20
N GLY A 79 -5.47 -14.00 1.85
CA GLY A 79 -5.78 -12.73 2.53
C GLY A 79 -4.88 -12.44 3.74
N THR A 80 -4.12 -13.43 4.22
CA THR A 80 -3.21 -13.25 5.35
C THR A 80 -1.94 -12.52 4.93
N ILE A 81 -1.84 -11.24 5.25
CA ILE A 81 -0.63 -10.44 5.06
C ILE A 81 0.40 -10.78 6.15
N VAL A 82 1.63 -11.09 5.74
CA VAL A 82 2.78 -11.25 6.64
C VAL A 82 3.58 -9.94 6.63
N PRO A 83 3.46 -9.11 7.68
CA PRO A 83 4.06 -7.79 7.66
C PRO A 83 5.59 -7.86 7.74
N GLU A 84 6.24 -6.99 6.97
CA GLU A 84 7.67 -6.78 7.01
C GLU A 84 8.01 -5.29 7.09
N ASP A 85 9.25 -4.99 7.53
CA ASP A 85 9.71 -3.63 7.81
C ASP A 85 9.67 -2.75 6.56
N HIS A 86 10.10 -3.26 5.40
CA HIS A 86 10.24 -2.48 4.17
C HIS A 86 8.87 -2.00 3.67
N GLY A 87 7.92 -2.89 3.43
CA GLY A 87 6.57 -2.53 2.96
C GLY A 87 5.82 -1.65 3.95
N THR A 88 5.97 -1.90 5.26
CA THR A 88 5.38 -1.07 6.31
C THR A 88 5.97 0.34 6.31
N HIS A 89 7.28 0.48 6.14
CA HIS A 89 7.95 1.80 6.06
C HIS A 89 7.56 2.56 4.79
N VAL A 90 7.47 1.88 3.65
CA VAL A 90 7.01 2.46 2.38
C VAL A 90 5.58 2.98 2.53
N ALA A 91 4.67 2.17 3.09
CA ALA A 91 3.30 2.57 3.38
C ALA A 91 3.24 3.81 4.30
N GLY A 92 4.10 3.86 5.33
CA GLY A 92 4.22 5.01 6.23
C GLY A 92 4.66 6.28 5.52
N THR A 93 5.61 6.18 4.60
CA THR A 93 6.03 7.32 3.76
C THR A 93 4.89 7.85 2.90
N VAL A 94 4.03 6.97 2.38
CA VAL A 94 2.87 7.36 1.58
C VAL A 94 1.80 8.01 2.45
N ALA A 95 1.34 7.36 3.50
CA ALA A 95 0.14 7.78 4.23
C ALA A 95 0.11 7.41 5.72
N ALA A 96 1.25 7.46 6.45
CA ALA A 96 1.17 7.48 7.91
C ALA A 96 0.26 8.62 8.35
N VAL A 97 -0.57 8.37 9.37
CA VAL A 97 -1.60 9.33 9.81
C VAL A 97 -0.95 10.59 10.35
N ASN A 98 -1.18 11.72 9.68
CA ASN A 98 -0.62 12.99 10.13
C ASN A 98 -1.35 13.52 11.36
N ASN A 99 -0.65 14.34 12.14
CA ASN A 99 -1.19 15.10 13.28
C ASN A 99 -1.81 14.23 14.40
N ASN A 100 -1.44 12.96 14.51
CA ASN A 100 -1.88 12.04 15.55
C ASN A 100 -0.93 12.02 16.78
N GLY A 101 0.21 12.71 16.72
CA GLY A 101 1.21 12.76 17.77
C GLY A 101 2.06 11.49 17.91
N ILE A 102 2.04 10.60 16.92
CA ILE A 102 2.73 9.31 16.89
C ILE A 102 3.62 9.26 15.63
N GLY A 103 4.71 8.51 15.68
CA GLY A 103 5.50 8.09 14.53
C GLY A 103 5.95 9.20 13.59
N VAL A 104 5.51 9.15 12.33
CA VAL A 104 5.94 10.03 11.24
C VAL A 104 4.76 10.68 10.52
N CYS A 105 5.04 11.63 9.62
CA CYS A 105 4.04 12.18 8.71
C CYS A 105 4.13 11.49 7.34
N GLY A 106 3.03 10.96 6.86
CA GLY A 106 2.90 10.50 5.48
C GLY A 106 2.70 11.67 4.52
N VAL A 107 3.15 11.53 3.28
CA VAL A 107 2.95 12.54 2.22
C VAL A 107 1.47 12.85 2.02
N ALA A 108 0.63 11.82 2.05
CA ALA A 108 -0.82 11.90 1.90
C ALA A 108 -1.56 11.39 3.15
N GLY A 109 -0.99 11.60 4.35
CA GLY A 109 -1.49 11.09 5.62
C GLY A 109 -2.73 11.82 6.17
N GLY A 110 -3.23 12.83 5.48
CA GLY A 110 -4.39 13.62 5.90
C GLY A 110 -4.07 14.67 6.95
N THR A 111 -5.08 15.07 7.72
CA THR A 111 -4.96 16.07 8.80
C THR A 111 -5.16 15.48 10.20
N GLY A 112 -5.26 14.17 10.33
CA GLY A 112 -5.59 13.47 11.56
C GLY A 112 -7.10 13.24 11.78
N ASN A 113 -7.92 13.55 10.77
CA ASN A 113 -9.38 13.42 10.84
C ASN A 113 -9.91 12.25 9.98
N GLY A 114 -9.07 11.25 9.65
CA GLY A 114 -9.45 10.14 8.79
C GLY A 114 -9.53 10.49 7.30
N ASP A 115 -8.92 11.59 6.91
CA ASP A 115 -8.95 12.21 5.58
C ASP A 115 -7.66 11.94 4.77
N GLY A 116 -6.82 11.02 5.20
CA GLY A 116 -5.66 10.55 4.45
C GLY A 116 -6.02 9.60 3.31
N ALA A 117 -5.11 9.46 2.34
CA ALA A 117 -5.18 8.42 1.33
C ALA A 117 -5.19 7.02 1.97
N ARG A 118 -5.77 6.04 1.29
CA ARG A 118 -5.89 4.66 1.79
C ARG A 118 -4.78 3.78 1.24
N ILE A 119 -4.21 2.95 2.10
CA ILE A 119 -3.16 1.99 1.75
C ILE A 119 -3.79 0.60 1.59
N MET A 120 -3.66 0.03 0.40
CA MET A 120 -3.96 -1.38 0.12
C MET A 120 -2.64 -2.16 0.13
N SER A 121 -2.56 -3.21 0.95
CA SER A 121 -1.35 -4.03 1.07
C SER A 121 -1.33 -5.10 -0.01
N MET A 122 -0.36 -5.01 -0.91
CA MET A 122 -0.13 -5.97 -1.99
C MET A 122 1.18 -6.69 -1.74
N GLN A 123 1.14 -7.82 -1.02
CA GLN A 123 2.36 -8.54 -0.68
C GLN A 123 2.84 -9.37 -1.86
N ILE A 124 3.93 -8.95 -2.48
CA ILE A 124 4.56 -9.61 -3.62
C ILE A 124 5.96 -10.18 -3.32
N PHE A 125 6.47 -9.88 -2.13
CA PHE A 125 7.72 -10.43 -1.57
C PHE A 125 7.50 -10.94 -0.16
N GLU A 126 8.17 -12.04 0.19
CA GLU A 126 8.22 -12.60 1.54
C GLU A 126 9.57 -13.30 1.76
N GLY A 127 10.45 -12.69 2.57
CA GLY A 127 11.83 -13.14 2.69
C GLY A 127 12.54 -13.18 1.33
N ASP A 128 13.02 -14.36 0.93
CA ASP A 128 13.66 -14.59 -0.38
C ASP A 128 12.68 -14.99 -1.49
N GLU A 129 11.40 -15.12 -1.19
CA GLU A 129 10.36 -15.51 -2.14
C GLU A 129 9.70 -14.29 -2.79
N SER A 130 9.24 -14.47 -4.04
CA SER A 130 8.52 -13.44 -4.80
C SER A 130 7.55 -14.08 -5.78
N VAL A 131 6.54 -13.32 -6.19
CA VAL A 131 5.51 -13.79 -7.15
C VAL A 131 6.02 -14.04 -8.57
N GLY A 132 7.27 -13.66 -8.89
CA GLY A 132 7.86 -13.92 -10.20
C GLY A 132 7.04 -13.35 -11.36
N ASP A 133 6.67 -14.21 -12.33
CA ASP A 133 5.94 -13.81 -13.54
C ASP A 133 4.44 -13.51 -13.31
N THR A 134 3.90 -13.74 -12.12
CA THR A 134 2.48 -13.46 -11.77
C THR A 134 2.20 -12.01 -11.38
N ASN A 135 3.20 -11.14 -11.46
CA ASN A 135 3.07 -9.72 -11.13
C ASN A 135 1.90 -9.00 -11.83
N ALA A 136 1.48 -9.44 -13.03
CA ALA A 136 0.37 -8.81 -13.74
C ALA A 136 -0.96 -8.93 -12.98
N GLU A 137 -1.17 -10.02 -12.27
CA GLU A 137 -2.37 -10.26 -11.46
C GLU A 137 -2.51 -9.24 -10.33
N CYS A 138 -1.38 -8.85 -9.70
CA CYS A 138 -1.38 -7.85 -8.64
C CYS A 138 -1.95 -6.50 -9.11
N PHE A 139 -1.62 -6.07 -10.34
CA PHE A 139 -2.14 -4.84 -10.92
C PHE A 139 -3.62 -4.94 -11.27
N VAL A 140 -4.07 -6.11 -11.74
CA VAL A 140 -5.49 -6.37 -12.04
C VAL A 140 -6.30 -6.33 -10.75
N TYR A 141 -5.88 -7.05 -9.70
CA TYR A 141 -6.52 -7.01 -8.39
C TYR A 141 -6.62 -5.57 -7.84
N ALA A 142 -5.52 -4.82 -7.87
CA ALA A 142 -5.51 -3.44 -7.40
C ALA A 142 -6.52 -2.57 -8.15
N ALA A 143 -6.58 -2.70 -9.48
CA ALA A 143 -7.52 -1.95 -10.32
C ALA A 143 -8.98 -2.36 -10.08
N ASP A 144 -9.27 -3.64 -9.94
CA ASP A 144 -10.61 -4.17 -9.67
C ASP A 144 -11.11 -3.73 -8.27
N ASN A 145 -10.20 -3.59 -7.31
CA ASN A 145 -10.44 -3.03 -5.98
C ASN A 145 -10.24 -1.50 -5.91
N VAL A 146 -10.41 -0.82 -7.05
CA VAL A 146 -10.46 0.64 -7.23
C VAL A 146 -9.21 1.42 -6.77
N ALA A 147 -8.06 0.77 -6.64
CA ALA A 147 -6.81 1.48 -6.44
C ALA A 147 -6.47 2.30 -7.69
N VAL A 148 -6.05 3.55 -7.48
CA VAL A 148 -5.75 4.50 -8.57
C VAL A 148 -4.25 4.79 -8.69
N ILE A 149 -3.45 4.35 -7.72
CA ILE A 149 -1.99 4.48 -7.70
C ILE A 149 -1.40 3.13 -7.35
N SER A 150 -0.38 2.70 -8.09
CA SER A 150 0.48 1.57 -7.75
C SER A 150 1.85 2.11 -7.33
N GLN A 151 2.21 1.85 -6.07
CA GLN A 151 3.50 2.22 -5.50
C GLN A 151 4.44 1.02 -5.51
N ASN A 152 5.64 1.19 -6.05
CA ASN A 152 6.61 0.13 -6.28
C ASN A 152 8.01 0.60 -5.86
N SER A 153 8.51 0.19 -4.70
CA SER A 153 9.83 0.54 -4.16
C SER A 153 10.83 -0.60 -4.25
N TRP A 154 10.86 -1.28 -5.38
CA TRP A 154 11.72 -2.42 -5.65
C TRP A 154 12.26 -2.42 -7.07
N THR A 155 13.23 -3.27 -7.35
CA THR A 155 13.80 -3.44 -8.69
C THR A 155 14.11 -4.92 -8.94
N TRP A 156 13.98 -5.33 -10.16
CA TRP A 156 14.43 -6.66 -10.60
C TRP A 156 15.86 -6.57 -11.12
N THR A 157 16.74 -7.46 -10.67
CA THR A 157 17.95 -7.74 -11.40
C THR A 157 17.58 -8.52 -12.66
N ARG A 158 17.72 -7.88 -13.81
CA ARG A 158 17.39 -8.47 -15.11
C ARG A 158 18.23 -9.73 -15.33
N LEU A 159 17.59 -10.90 -15.25
CA LEU A 159 18.17 -12.09 -15.87
C LEU A 159 18.08 -11.88 -17.38
N SER A 160 19.22 -12.04 -18.10
CA SER A 160 19.39 -11.75 -19.52
C SER A 160 18.50 -12.57 -20.46
N SER A 161 17.60 -13.36 -19.93
CA SER A 161 16.71 -14.29 -20.65
C SER A 161 15.23 -13.90 -20.67
N LEU A 162 14.83 -12.81 -19.98
CA LEU A 162 13.43 -12.38 -20.00
C LEU A 162 13.15 -11.43 -21.18
N PRO A 163 12.09 -11.64 -21.98
CA PRO A 163 11.67 -10.70 -23.02
C PRO A 163 11.36 -9.34 -22.42
N ARG A 164 11.61 -8.24 -23.17
CA ARG A 164 11.17 -6.91 -22.77
C ARG A 164 9.66 -6.87 -22.78
N ALA A 165 9.04 -6.78 -21.63
CA ALA A 165 7.59 -6.66 -21.51
C ALA A 165 7.09 -5.20 -21.64
N TYR A 166 8.02 -4.22 -21.79
CA TYR A 166 7.69 -2.80 -21.91
C TYR A 166 8.62 -2.14 -22.93
N ASP A 167 8.22 -2.05 -24.16
CA ASP A 167 8.65 -1.06 -25.17
C ASP A 167 7.40 -0.30 -25.62
#